data_8f3272a742e94302035f69c7a1e05e0c
#
_entry.id   8f3272a742e94302035f69c7a1e05e0c
#
_cell.length_a   1.000
_cell.length_b   1.000
_cell.length_c   1.000
_cell.angle_alpha   90.00
_cell.angle_beta   90.00
_cell.angle_gamma   90.00
#
_symmetry.space_group_name_H-M   'P 1'
#
loop_
_entity.id
_entity.type
_entity.pdbx_description
1 polymer ?
#
loop_
_entity_poly.entity_id
_entity_poly.type
_entity_poly.pdbx_seq_one_letter_code
_entity_poly.pdbx_strand_id
1 'polypeptide(L)'
;MIRIAAVGDLHYGAGSTDILRPSLDRLPERADLLLLAGDLTRCGGTDEISVLADDLRRARLPVVAVLGNHDYQSNMEDDVRRVLEDAGVTVLEGEAVTLEINGRTVGVAGTKGFGGGFRGAHGTDFGEPEMKAFVGHTKMLADRLEQALNSLRADFRVALLHYSPIETTLEGERLEIYPFLGSYLLAQAIDNAGADLVFHGHAHHGTEKGRTPAGIPVRNVAQPVIRHAYNVYTLGTAPSAVVHPSKEAPAALRTGTGSSA
;
A
#
# COMPACT_ATOMS: atom_id res chain seq x y z
N MET A 1 20.23 -0.99 -3.47
CA MET A 1 19.20 -0.40 -2.57
C MET A 1 18.17 0.30 -3.45
N ILE A 2 16.89 0.01 -3.25
CA ILE A 2 15.75 0.62 -3.96
C ILE A 2 14.88 1.31 -2.93
N ARG A 3 14.54 2.58 -3.18
CA ARG A 3 13.69 3.40 -2.31
C ARG A 3 12.30 3.47 -2.94
N ILE A 4 11.29 3.01 -2.24
CA ILE A 4 9.89 3.00 -2.69
C ILE A 4 9.12 4.01 -1.86
N ALA A 5 8.59 5.07 -2.49
CA ALA A 5 7.56 5.89 -1.90
C ALA A 5 6.21 5.19 -2.07
N ALA A 6 5.38 5.16 -1.03
CA ALA A 6 4.07 4.55 -1.11
C ALA A 6 3.03 5.33 -0.31
N VAL A 7 1.81 5.44 -0.87
CA VAL A 7 0.63 6.06 -0.27
C VAL A 7 -0.63 5.50 -0.90
N GLY A 8 -1.73 5.45 -0.16
CA GLY A 8 -3.08 5.16 -0.62
C GLY A 8 -4.08 6.13 -0.02
N ASP A 9 -5.36 6.01 -0.40
CA ASP A 9 -6.47 6.73 0.21
C ASP A 9 -6.30 8.27 0.13
N LEU A 10 -5.94 8.73 -1.06
CA LEU A 10 -5.70 10.14 -1.35
C LEU A 10 -7.01 10.92 -1.50
N HIS A 11 -8.07 10.25 -1.95
CA HIS A 11 -9.42 10.81 -2.10
C HIS A 11 -9.44 12.18 -2.81
N TYR A 12 -8.78 12.29 -3.96
CA TYR A 12 -8.85 13.49 -4.77
C TYR A 12 -10.29 13.76 -5.21
N GLY A 13 -10.75 14.98 -5.01
CA GLY A 13 -11.97 15.51 -5.59
C GLY A 13 -11.64 16.52 -6.69
N ALA A 14 -12.62 16.91 -7.49
CA ALA A 14 -12.45 17.88 -8.58
C ALA A 14 -11.87 19.25 -8.12
N GLY A 15 -12.09 19.59 -6.84
CA GLY A 15 -11.54 20.81 -6.23
C GLY A 15 -10.28 20.60 -5.39
N SER A 16 -9.67 19.41 -5.41
CA SER A 16 -8.44 19.13 -4.66
C SER A 16 -7.28 19.89 -5.25
N THR A 17 -6.50 20.54 -4.38
CA THR A 17 -5.28 21.25 -4.77
C THR A 17 -4.16 20.88 -3.83
N ASP A 18 -2.96 20.70 -4.41
CA ASP A 18 -1.70 20.61 -3.66
C ASP A 18 -1.60 19.50 -2.58
N ILE A 19 -2.37 18.39 -2.69
CA ILE A 19 -2.27 17.26 -1.76
C ILE A 19 -0.90 16.59 -1.89
N LEU A 20 -0.53 16.15 -3.09
CA LEU A 20 0.76 15.53 -3.37
C LEU A 20 1.78 16.49 -3.99
N ARG A 21 1.31 17.48 -4.77
CA ARG A 21 2.13 18.36 -5.60
C ARG A 21 3.38 18.89 -4.93
N PRO A 22 3.34 19.49 -3.70
CA PRO A 22 4.54 20.03 -3.06
C PRO A 22 5.59 18.95 -2.73
N SER A 23 5.15 17.71 -2.57
CA SER A 23 6.00 16.56 -2.23
C SER A 23 6.56 15.85 -3.46
N LEU A 24 5.86 15.93 -4.60
CA LEU A 24 6.27 15.29 -5.86
C LEU A 24 7.50 15.96 -6.49
N ASP A 25 7.64 17.26 -6.38
CA ASP A 25 8.80 18.00 -6.93
C ASP A 25 10.14 17.49 -6.34
N ARG A 26 10.12 17.05 -5.08
CA ARG A 26 11.29 16.52 -4.37
C ARG A 26 11.33 14.99 -4.31
N LEU A 27 10.36 14.31 -4.90
CA LEU A 27 10.24 12.86 -4.83
C LEU A 27 11.46 12.13 -5.41
N PRO A 28 12.05 12.52 -6.57
CA PRO A 28 13.22 11.84 -7.13
C PRO A 28 14.48 11.91 -6.25
N GLU A 29 14.57 12.88 -5.34
CA GLU A 29 15.66 12.95 -4.37
C GLU A 29 15.52 11.89 -3.26
N ARG A 30 14.30 11.41 -3.01
CA ARG A 30 13.92 10.57 -1.88
C ARG A 30 13.56 9.14 -2.25
N ALA A 31 13.03 8.93 -3.46
CA ALA A 31 12.53 7.64 -3.92
C ALA A 31 12.91 7.37 -5.37
N ASP A 32 12.85 6.11 -5.74
CA ASP A 32 13.16 5.60 -7.07
C ASP A 32 11.91 5.05 -7.77
N LEU A 33 10.82 4.84 -7.02
CA LEU A 33 9.51 4.34 -7.45
C LEU A 33 8.42 4.91 -6.55
N LEU A 34 7.26 5.27 -7.12
CA LEU A 34 6.05 5.63 -6.38
C LEU A 34 4.98 4.54 -6.55
N LEU A 35 4.43 4.06 -5.46
CA LEU A 35 3.30 3.13 -5.43
C LEU A 35 2.06 3.80 -4.85
N LEU A 36 0.93 3.65 -5.53
CA LEU A 36 -0.37 4.19 -5.14
C LEU A 36 -1.33 3.04 -4.80
N ALA A 37 -1.73 2.95 -3.54
CA ALA A 37 -2.47 1.80 -2.99
C ALA A 37 -4.00 1.98 -3.00
N GLY A 38 -4.56 2.56 -4.07
CA GLY A 38 -6.00 2.71 -4.29
C GLY A 38 -6.66 3.87 -3.55
N ASP A 39 -7.96 4.03 -3.77
CA ASP A 39 -8.79 5.16 -3.31
C ASP A 39 -8.14 6.50 -3.69
N LEU A 40 -7.81 6.60 -4.97
CA LEU A 40 -7.14 7.74 -5.56
C LEU A 40 -8.10 8.92 -5.70
N THR A 41 -9.37 8.61 -5.99
CA THR A 41 -10.47 9.56 -6.12
C THR A 41 -11.44 9.46 -4.96
N ARG A 42 -12.30 10.45 -4.83
CA ARG A 42 -13.36 10.49 -3.83
C ARG A 42 -14.56 9.63 -4.24
N CYS A 43 -14.93 9.69 -5.51
CA CYS A 43 -16.12 9.03 -6.05
C CYS A 43 -15.90 8.36 -7.42
N GLY A 44 -14.68 8.26 -7.92
CA GLY A 44 -14.38 7.60 -9.19
C GLY A 44 -14.74 8.42 -10.43
N GLY A 45 -14.79 9.76 -10.31
CA GLY A 45 -15.05 10.66 -11.44
C GLY A 45 -13.81 10.98 -12.26
N THR A 46 -13.98 11.17 -13.57
CA THR A 46 -12.88 11.55 -14.48
C THR A 46 -12.34 12.95 -14.19
N ASP A 47 -13.15 13.85 -13.68
CA ASP A 47 -12.75 15.17 -13.21
C ASP A 47 -11.87 15.10 -11.96
N GLU A 48 -12.16 14.17 -11.05
CA GLU A 48 -11.37 13.95 -9.85
C GLU A 48 -10.00 13.35 -10.19
N ILE A 49 -9.97 12.29 -11.01
CA ILE A 49 -8.71 11.63 -11.35
C ILE A 49 -7.82 12.50 -12.25
N SER A 50 -8.39 13.39 -13.04
CA SER A 50 -7.63 14.32 -13.88
C SER A 50 -6.77 15.26 -13.03
N VAL A 51 -7.26 15.69 -11.88
CA VAL A 51 -6.48 16.54 -10.95
C VAL A 51 -5.25 15.78 -10.42
N LEU A 52 -5.44 14.53 -9.99
CA LEU A 52 -4.32 13.69 -9.55
C LEU A 52 -3.35 13.39 -10.70
N ALA A 53 -3.86 13.06 -11.89
CA ALA A 53 -3.06 12.77 -13.07
C ALA A 53 -2.14 13.96 -13.43
N ASP A 54 -2.65 15.20 -13.33
CA ASP A 54 -1.87 16.42 -13.58
C ASP A 54 -0.73 16.59 -12.54
N ASP A 55 -0.97 16.23 -11.29
CA ASP A 55 0.06 16.21 -10.27
C ASP A 55 1.10 15.11 -10.56
N LEU A 56 0.68 13.89 -10.92
CA LEU A 56 1.57 12.74 -11.15
C LEU A 56 2.51 12.92 -12.34
N ARG A 57 2.14 13.69 -13.37
CA ARG A 57 3.05 14.05 -14.48
C ARG A 57 4.35 14.72 -14.03
N ARG A 58 4.40 15.23 -12.79
CA ARG A 58 5.58 15.85 -12.18
C ARG A 58 6.48 14.87 -11.44
N ALA A 59 6.06 13.65 -11.22
CA ALA A 59 6.76 12.69 -10.37
C ALA A 59 8.20 12.36 -10.85
N ARG A 60 8.46 12.44 -12.16
CA ARG A 60 9.77 12.22 -12.81
C ARG A 60 10.45 10.89 -12.42
N LEU A 61 9.66 9.91 -12.05
CA LEU A 61 10.07 8.54 -11.74
C LEU A 61 8.88 7.61 -12.07
N PRO A 62 9.10 6.30 -12.18
CA PRO A 62 8.01 5.35 -12.40
C PRO A 62 6.93 5.44 -11.33
N VAL A 63 5.66 5.39 -11.76
CA VAL A 63 4.49 5.34 -10.87
C VAL A 63 3.68 4.10 -11.20
N VAL A 64 3.35 3.29 -10.18
CA VAL A 64 2.48 2.12 -10.32
C VAL A 64 1.32 2.27 -9.33
N ALA A 65 0.12 1.98 -9.78
CA ALA A 65 -1.10 2.13 -9.00
C ALA A 65 -1.98 0.87 -9.07
N VAL A 66 -2.76 0.66 -8.04
CA VAL A 66 -4.01 -0.09 -8.08
C VAL A 66 -5.16 0.86 -7.80
N LEU A 67 -6.37 0.49 -8.23
CA LEU A 67 -7.58 1.24 -7.88
C LEU A 67 -8.10 0.77 -6.51
N GLY A 68 -8.89 1.62 -5.84
CA GLY A 68 -9.61 1.29 -4.62
C GLY A 68 -11.13 1.26 -4.84
N ASN A 69 -11.91 1.00 -3.79
CA ASN A 69 -13.35 0.93 -3.92
C ASN A 69 -14.00 2.27 -4.25
N HIS A 70 -13.43 3.38 -3.82
CA HIS A 70 -13.90 4.72 -4.19
C HIS A 70 -13.73 5.00 -5.69
N ASP A 71 -12.68 4.47 -6.31
CA ASP A 71 -12.43 4.63 -7.74
C ASP A 71 -13.46 3.90 -8.61
N TYR A 72 -14.17 2.90 -8.04
CA TYR A 72 -15.28 2.17 -8.67
C TYR A 72 -16.67 2.79 -8.40
N GLN A 73 -16.78 3.78 -7.53
CA GLN A 73 -18.09 4.28 -7.04
C GLN A 73 -18.99 4.79 -8.16
N SER A 74 -18.45 5.40 -9.19
CA SER A 74 -19.21 5.94 -10.32
C SER A 74 -19.34 4.98 -11.50
N ASN A 75 -18.85 3.73 -11.41
CA ASN A 75 -18.76 2.76 -12.51
C ASN A 75 -18.02 3.33 -13.74
N MET A 76 -16.97 4.10 -13.51
CA MET A 76 -16.12 4.72 -14.53
C MET A 76 -14.65 4.28 -14.37
N GLU A 77 -14.40 3.14 -13.74
CA GLU A 77 -13.05 2.64 -13.43
C GLU A 77 -12.17 2.49 -14.67
N ASP A 78 -12.74 2.12 -15.81
CA ASP A 78 -12.01 2.03 -17.08
C ASP A 78 -11.56 3.43 -17.57
N ASP A 79 -12.36 4.46 -17.36
CA ASP A 79 -12.01 5.84 -17.69
C ASP A 79 -10.98 6.39 -16.70
N VAL A 80 -11.13 6.11 -15.42
CA VAL A 80 -10.16 6.45 -14.36
C VAL A 80 -8.79 5.83 -14.69
N ARG A 81 -8.76 4.53 -15.03
CA ARG A 81 -7.56 3.84 -15.47
C ARG A 81 -6.92 4.51 -16.67
N ARG A 82 -7.70 4.81 -17.71
CA ARG A 82 -7.20 5.44 -18.94
C ARG A 82 -6.56 6.81 -18.68
N VAL A 83 -7.19 7.66 -17.86
CA VAL A 83 -6.65 8.98 -17.51
C VAL A 83 -5.31 8.85 -16.77
N LEU A 84 -5.16 7.86 -15.87
CA LEU A 84 -3.89 7.58 -15.20
C LEU A 84 -2.83 7.07 -16.16
N GLU A 85 -3.17 6.15 -17.07
CA GLU A 85 -2.25 5.59 -18.06
C GLU A 85 -1.78 6.66 -19.05
N ASP A 86 -2.65 7.56 -19.47
CA ASP A 86 -2.33 8.75 -20.28
C ASP A 86 -1.39 9.73 -19.56
N ALA A 87 -1.36 9.70 -18.23
CA ALA A 87 -0.43 10.45 -17.41
C ALA A 87 0.91 9.72 -17.16
N GLY A 88 1.08 8.51 -17.69
CA GLY A 88 2.29 7.69 -17.54
C GLY A 88 2.31 6.80 -16.30
N VAL A 89 1.17 6.60 -15.64
CA VAL A 89 1.02 5.68 -14.51
C VAL A 89 0.75 4.27 -15.03
N THR A 90 1.41 3.26 -14.50
CA THR A 90 1.06 1.85 -14.74
C THR A 90 -0.02 1.44 -13.75
N VAL A 91 -1.22 1.11 -14.24
CA VAL A 91 -2.34 0.66 -13.39
C VAL A 91 -2.46 -0.86 -13.47
N LEU A 92 -2.54 -1.53 -12.31
CA LEU A 92 -2.58 -2.99 -12.19
C LEU A 92 -3.91 -3.44 -11.56
N GLU A 93 -4.58 -4.39 -12.22
CA GLU A 93 -5.82 -5.03 -11.75
C GLU A 93 -5.74 -6.57 -11.93
N GLY A 94 -4.78 -7.17 -11.23
CA GLY A 94 -4.45 -8.60 -11.35
C GLY A 94 -3.32 -8.87 -12.33
N GLU A 95 -2.57 -7.83 -12.72
CA GLU A 95 -1.40 -7.92 -13.58
C GLU A 95 -0.10 -7.64 -12.80
N ALA A 96 1.02 -7.78 -13.50
CA ALA A 96 2.33 -7.46 -12.96
C ALA A 96 3.17 -6.67 -13.97
N VAL A 97 4.05 -5.82 -13.45
CA VAL A 97 5.06 -5.08 -14.21
C VAL A 97 6.45 -5.30 -13.62
N THR A 98 7.46 -5.34 -14.48
CA THR A 98 8.87 -5.35 -14.05
C THR A 98 9.54 -4.05 -14.50
N LEU A 99 10.17 -3.37 -13.55
CA LEU A 99 10.87 -2.10 -13.73
C LEU A 99 12.36 -2.29 -13.49
N GLU A 100 13.19 -1.69 -14.32
CA GLU A 100 14.63 -1.60 -14.07
C GLU A 100 14.95 -0.32 -13.32
N ILE A 101 15.48 -0.44 -12.10
CA ILE A 101 15.75 0.66 -11.19
C ILE A 101 17.14 0.48 -10.60
N ASN A 102 18.04 1.43 -10.86
CA ASN A 102 19.42 1.42 -10.33
C ASN A 102 20.19 0.10 -10.62
N GLY A 103 20.00 -0.48 -11.82
CA GLY A 103 20.64 -1.74 -12.25
C GLY A 103 20.10 -2.98 -11.54
N ARG A 104 18.91 -2.91 -10.95
CA ARG A 104 18.16 -4.01 -10.36
C ARG A 104 16.75 -4.05 -10.93
N THR A 105 16.15 -5.22 -10.93
CA THR A 105 14.77 -5.40 -11.36
C THR A 105 13.83 -5.42 -10.14
N VAL A 106 12.77 -4.61 -10.22
CA VAL A 106 11.66 -4.58 -9.25
C VAL A 106 10.39 -5.05 -9.96
N GLY A 107 9.86 -6.18 -9.57
CA GLY A 107 8.56 -6.66 -10.01
C GLY A 107 7.47 -6.18 -9.06
N VAL A 108 6.42 -5.59 -9.60
CA VAL A 108 5.22 -5.21 -8.85
C VAL A 108 4.04 -5.97 -9.41
N ALA A 109 3.37 -6.77 -8.59
CA ALA A 109 2.08 -7.37 -8.90
C ALA A 109 1.00 -6.66 -8.09
N GLY A 110 -0.09 -6.26 -8.75
CA GLY A 110 -1.11 -5.43 -8.12
C GLY A 110 -2.53 -5.87 -8.41
N THR A 111 -3.40 -5.71 -7.43
CA THR A 111 -4.85 -5.84 -7.54
C THR A 111 -5.53 -4.97 -6.49
N LYS A 112 -6.74 -4.49 -6.79
CA LYS A 112 -7.57 -3.86 -5.77
C LYS A 112 -7.73 -4.78 -4.56
N GLY A 113 -7.94 -6.08 -4.79
CA GLY A 113 -8.38 -6.99 -3.76
C GLY A 113 -9.87 -6.79 -3.45
N PHE A 114 -10.37 -7.49 -2.42
CA PHE A 114 -11.76 -7.36 -1.99
C PHE A 114 -11.93 -7.85 -0.54
N GLY A 115 -13.12 -7.60 0.04
CA GLY A 115 -13.53 -8.12 1.33
C GLY A 115 -13.65 -9.65 1.33
N GLY A 116 -14.03 -10.22 2.45
CA GLY A 116 -14.22 -11.67 2.63
C GLY A 116 -13.92 -12.11 4.05
N GLY A 117 -13.12 -11.33 4.77
CA GLY A 117 -12.79 -11.57 6.17
C GLY A 117 -11.55 -12.43 6.38
N PHE A 118 -11.31 -12.75 7.62
CA PHE A 118 -10.08 -13.35 8.09
C PHE A 118 -10.33 -14.70 8.75
N ARG A 119 -9.29 -15.49 9.04
CA ARG A 119 -9.44 -16.84 9.59
C ARG A 119 -10.22 -16.82 10.89
N GLY A 120 -11.31 -17.59 10.94
CA GLY A 120 -12.24 -17.63 12.08
C GLY A 120 -13.41 -16.65 12.00
N ALA A 121 -13.35 -15.64 11.09
CA ALA A 121 -14.40 -14.64 10.88
C ALA A 121 -14.46 -14.24 9.39
N HIS A 122 -14.79 -15.19 8.51
CA HIS A 122 -14.86 -14.95 7.07
C HIS A 122 -16.14 -15.51 6.46
N GLY A 123 -16.56 -14.92 5.33
CA GLY A 123 -17.63 -15.44 4.50
C GLY A 123 -17.24 -16.75 3.80
N THR A 124 -18.23 -17.56 3.51
CA THR A 124 -18.08 -18.80 2.71
C THR A 124 -18.96 -18.71 1.47
N ASP A 125 -18.59 -19.45 0.42
CA ASP A 125 -19.38 -19.57 -0.81
C ASP A 125 -20.49 -20.62 -0.70
N PHE A 126 -21.04 -20.73 0.50
CA PHE A 126 -22.19 -21.58 0.79
C PHE A 126 -23.46 -20.73 0.89
N GLY A 127 -24.57 -21.23 0.34
CA GLY A 127 -25.88 -20.60 0.43
C GLY A 127 -26.27 -19.82 -0.82
N GLU A 128 -26.68 -18.57 -0.64
CA GLU A 128 -27.30 -17.72 -1.64
C GLU A 128 -26.34 -17.32 -2.77
N PRO A 129 -26.88 -17.02 -3.97
CA PRO A 129 -26.07 -16.58 -5.11
C PRO A 129 -25.22 -15.34 -4.80
N GLU A 130 -25.75 -14.40 -4.01
CA GLU A 130 -25.07 -13.16 -3.61
C GLU A 130 -23.82 -13.44 -2.75
N MET A 131 -23.91 -14.36 -1.78
CA MET A 131 -22.77 -14.80 -0.97
C MET A 131 -21.72 -15.53 -1.81
N LYS A 132 -22.18 -16.40 -2.72
CA LYS A 132 -21.29 -17.08 -3.66
C LYS A 132 -20.58 -16.10 -4.57
N ALA A 133 -21.27 -15.07 -5.08
CA ALA A 133 -20.70 -14.03 -5.92
C ALA A 133 -19.67 -13.21 -5.14
N PHE A 134 -19.99 -12.79 -3.91
CA PHE A 134 -19.10 -12.03 -3.04
C PHE A 134 -17.79 -12.78 -2.77
N VAL A 135 -17.87 -14.00 -2.26
CA VAL A 135 -16.70 -14.81 -1.94
C VAL A 135 -15.97 -15.27 -3.21
N GLY A 136 -16.72 -15.60 -4.27
CA GLY A 136 -16.15 -15.97 -5.57
C GLY A 136 -15.32 -14.85 -6.18
N HIS A 137 -15.76 -13.59 -6.04
CA HIS A 137 -15.00 -12.43 -6.50
C HIS A 137 -13.67 -12.29 -5.74
N THR A 138 -13.67 -12.44 -4.42
CA THR A 138 -12.45 -12.43 -3.60
C THR A 138 -11.47 -13.53 -4.01
N LYS A 139 -11.97 -14.76 -4.20
CA LYS A 139 -11.14 -15.89 -4.66
C LYS A 139 -10.48 -15.58 -6.00
N MET A 140 -11.28 -15.10 -6.97
CA MET A 140 -10.77 -14.74 -8.30
C MET A 140 -9.65 -13.71 -8.23
N LEU A 141 -9.79 -12.65 -7.41
CA LEU A 141 -8.77 -11.62 -7.28
C LEU A 141 -7.51 -12.14 -6.58
N ALA A 142 -7.65 -12.99 -5.56
CA ALA A 142 -6.53 -13.64 -4.89
C ALA A 142 -5.76 -14.57 -5.86
N ASP A 143 -6.48 -15.36 -6.67
CA ASP A 143 -5.88 -16.25 -7.68
C ASP A 143 -5.13 -15.44 -8.75
N ARG A 144 -5.69 -14.32 -9.22
CA ARG A 144 -5.00 -13.41 -10.16
C ARG A 144 -3.74 -12.82 -9.56
N LEU A 145 -3.78 -12.38 -8.31
CA LEU A 145 -2.62 -11.86 -7.60
C LEU A 145 -1.51 -12.92 -7.50
N GLU A 146 -1.85 -14.16 -7.13
CA GLU A 146 -0.90 -15.26 -7.05
C GLU A 146 -0.26 -15.54 -8.42
N GLN A 147 -1.05 -15.59 -9.48
CA GLN A 147 -0.57 -15.76 -10.85
C GLN A 147 0.36 -14.62 -11.28
N ALA A 148 -0.03 -13.37 -11.00
CA ALA A 148 0.78 -12.20 -11.30
C ALA A 148 2.12 -12.22 -10.57
N LEU A 149 2.15 -12.52 -9.26
CA LEU A 149 3.37 -12.68 -8.49
C LEU A 149 4.26 -13.82 -9.02
N ASN A 150 3.66 -14.97 -9.38
CA ASN A 150 4.38 -16.12 -9.92
C ASN A 150 4.97 -15.86 -11.31
N SER A 151 4.40 -14.93 -12.09
CA SER A 151 4.92 -14.54 -13.40
C SER A 151 6.19 -13.69 -13.33
N LEU A 152 6.44 -13.02 -12.20
CA LEU A 152 7.56 -12.11 -12.03
C LEU A 152 8.91 -12.84 -12.01
N ARG A 153 9.86 -12.30 -12.76
CA ARG A 153 11.28 -12.65 -12.72
C ARG A 153 12.06 -11.39 -12.42
N ALA A 154 12.25 -11.09 -11.14
CA ALA A 154 12.85 -9.86 -10.68
C ALA A 154 13.73 -10.10 -9.43
N ASP A 155 14.68 -9.19 -9.17
CA ASP A 155 15.50 -9.20 -7.96
C ASP A 155 14.68 -8.98 -6.69
N PHE A 156 13.64 -8.14 -6.81
CA PHE A 156 12.69 -7.85 -5.73
C PHE A 156 11.26 -7.96 -6.25
N ARG A 157 10.37 -8.55 -5.44
CA ARG A 157 8.95 -8.70 -5.73
C ARG A 157 8.10 -7.99 -4.70
N VAL A 158 7.21 -7.13 -5.17
CA VAL A 158 6.31 -6.32 -4.35
C VAL A 158 4.87 -6.65 -4.69
N ALA A 159 4.04 -6.86 -3.68
CA ALA A 159 2.59 -6.91 -3.84
C ALA A 159 1.99 -5.54 -3.50
N LEU A 160 1.17 -5.00 -4.41
CA LEU A 160 0.45 -3.74 -4.24
C LEU A 160 -1.06 -4.02 -4.22
N LEU A 161 -1.71 -3.67 -3.12
CA LEU A 161 -3.12 -3.91 -2.87
C LEU A 161 -3.82 -2.62 -2.45
N HIS A 162 -5.16 -2.63 -2.53
CA HIS A 162 -5.96 -1.66 -1.79
C HIS A 162 -6.54 -2.29 -0.51
N TYR A 163 -7.23 -3.42 -0.63
CA TYR A 163 -7.76 -4.15 0.53
C TYR A 163 -6.66 -4.86 1.33
N SER A 164 -6.84 -4.90 2.66
CA SER A 164 -5.85 -5.52 3.54
C SER A 164 -5.74 -7.04 3.38
N PRO A 165 -4.53 -7.60 3.31
CA PRO A 165 -4.32 -9.04 3.34
C PRO A 165 -4.31 -9.64 4.77
N ILE A 166 -4.17 -8.81 5.83
CA ILE A 166 -3.96 -9.29 7.21
C ILE A 166 -4.73 -8.48 8.24
N GLU A 167 -5.09 -9.12 9.35
CA GLU A 167 -5.84 -8.49 10.43
C GLU A 167 -5.02 -7.47 11.23
N THR A 168 -3.72 -7.73 11.41
CA THR A 168 -2.88 -6.90 12.28
C THR A 168 -2.74 -5.47 11.81
N THR A 169 -2.89 -5.20 10.52
CA THR A 169 -2.93 -3.83 10.00
C THR A 169 -4.31 -3.17 10.08
N LEU A 170 -5.33 -3.90 10.54
CA LEU A 170 -6.67 -3.39 10.82
C LEU A 170 -6.87 -3.01 12.31
N GLU A 171 -5.89 -3.27 13.17
CA GLU A 171 -5.98 -2.90 14.59
C GLU A 171 -6.24 -1.41 14.76
N GLY A 172 -7.40 -1.07 15.33
CA GLY A 172 -7.93 0.29 15.45
C GLY A 172 -9.24 0.49 14.70
N GLU A 173 -9.52 -0.34 13.70
CA GLU A 173 -10.84 -0.41 13.06
C GLU A 173 -11.84 -1.18 13.92
N ARG A 174 -13.13 -1.04 13.63
CA ARG A 174 -14.18 -1.82 14.28
C ARG A 174 -14.15 -3.26 13.78
N LEU A 175 -14.21 -4.24 14.68
CA LEU A 175 -14.18 -5.67 14.33
C LEU A 175 -15.31 -6.06 13.37
N GLU A 176 -16.47 -5.42 13.49
CA GLU A 176 -17.67 -5.72 12.69
C GLU A 176 -17.45 -5.43 11.19
N ILE A 177 -16.52 -4.55 10.85
CA ILE A 177 -16.24 -4.20 9.45
C ILE A 177 -15.02 -4.93 8.87
N TYR A 178 -14.26 -5.69 9.65
CA TYR A 178 -13.09 -6.43 9.16
C TYR A 178 -13.37 -7.25 7.91
N PRO A 179 -14.52 -7.97 7.78
CA PRO A 179 -14.84 -8.73 6.56
C PRO A 179 -14.97 -7.88 5.30
N PHE A 180 -15.15 -6.57 5.45
CA PHE A 180 -15.26 -5.61 4.35
C PHE A 180 -13.95 -4.86 4.10
N LEU A 181 -12.96 -4.98 5.01
CA LEU A 181 -11.68 -4.30 4.89
C LEU A 181 -10.59 -5.15 4.25
N GLY A 182 -10.82 -6.45 4.10
CA GLY A 182 -9.83 -7.33 3.48
C GLY A 182 -10.18 -8.80 3.52
N SER A 183 -9.20 -9.62 3.15
CA SER A 183 -9.37 -11.07 3.12
C SER A 183 -8.04 -11.80 3.37
N TYR A 184 -8.10 -12.86 4.18
CA TYR A 184 -6.98 -13.77 4.39
C TYR A 184 -6.52 -14.48 3.10
N LEU A 185 -7.39 -14.58 2.08
CA LEU A 185 -7.05 -15.19 0.79
C LEU A 185 -5.97 -14.39 0.05
N LEU A 186 -5.93 -13.06 0.24
CA LEU A 186 -4.87 -12.22 -0.31
C LEU A 186 -3.51 -12.55 0.33
N ALA A 187 -3.47 -12.72 1.67
CA ALA A 187 -2.25 -13.14 2.35
C ALA A 187 -1.81 -14.54 1.90
N GLN A 188 -2.76 -15.46 1.72
CA GLN A 188 -2.47 -16.81 1.26
C GLN A 188 -1.86 -16.82 -0.15
N ALA A 189 -2.39 -16.04 -1.08
CA ALA A 189 -1.84 -15.87 -2.43
C ALA A 189 -0.40 -15.31 -2.38
N ILE A 190 -0.17 -14.29 -1.53
CA ILE A 190 1.15 -13.69 -1.34
C ILE A 190 2.13 -14.69 -0.72
N ASP A 191 1.73 -15.43 0.30
CA ASP A 191 2.58 -16.42 0.98
C ASP A 191 2.94 -17.59 0.05
N ASN A 192 2.01 -18.04 -0.79
CA ASN A 192 2.24 -19.09 -1.78
C ASN A 192 3.24 -18.66 -2.85
N ALA A 193 3.08 -17.47 -3.42
CA ALA A 193 3.94 -16.99 -4.50
C ALA A 193 5.26 -16.40 -3.97
N GLY A 194 5.25 -15.81 -2.78
CA GLY A 194 6.34 -15.07 -2.16
C GLY A 194 6.47 -13.63 -2.67
N ALA A 195 6.75 -12.71 -1.74
CA ALA A 195 7.09 -11.32 -2.01
C ALA A 195 8.10 -10.82 -0.96
N ASP A 196 8.80 -9.72 -1.26
CA ASP A 196 9.73 -9.08 -0.31
C ASP A 196 9.00 -8.05 0.57
N LEU A 197 7.95 -7.44 0.04
CA LEU A 197 7.18 -6.39 0.71
C LEU A 197 5.77 -6.29 0.12
N VAL A 198 4.80 -5.99 0.98
CA VAL A 198 3.40 -5.79 0.61
C VAL A 198 2.96 -4.41 1.04
N PHE A 199 2.23 -3.71 0.16
CA PHE A 199 1.58 -2.44 0.47
C PHE A 199 0.07 -2.57 0.30
N HIS A 200 -0.69 -1.93 1.18
CA HIS A 200 -2.14 -1.75 1.03
C HIS A 200 -2.61 -0.43 1.64
N GLY A 201 -3.84 -0.03 1.33
CA GLY A 201 -4.56 1.11 1.90
C GLY A 201 -5.80 0.69 2.67
N HIS A 202 -6.90 1.42 2.45
CA HIS A 202 -8.28 1.11 2.86
C HIS A 202 -8.56 1.19 4.38
N ALA A 203 -7.67 0.74 5.25
CA ALA A 203 -7.87 0.73 6.69
C ALA A 203 -7.38 2.04 7.34
N HIS A 204 -8.26 3.04 7.37
CA HIS A 204 -7.93 4.42 7.76
C HIS A 204 -7.61 4.59 9.24
N HIS A 205 -8.15 3.73 10.10
CA HIS A 205 -7.88 3.71 11.54
C HIS A 205 -6.95 2.57 11.96
N GLY A 206 -6.44 1.82 10.98
CA GLY A 206 -5.55 0.70 11.21
C GLY A 206 -4.14 1.10 11.64
N THR A 207 -3.25 0.11 11.71
CA THR A 207 -1.83 0.30 12.01
C THR A 207 -0.97 0.13 10.76
N GLU A 208 0.19 0.83 10.71
CA GLU A 208 1.06 0.82 9.54
C GLU A 208 1.72 -0.55 9.28
N LYS A 209 2.09 -1.30 10.33
CA LYS A 209 3.02 -2.43 10.22
C LYS A 209 2.38 -3.74 10.60
N GLY A 210 2.55 -4.72 9.73
CA GLY A 210 2.18 -6.10 9.98
C GLY A 210 3.09 -7.08 9.22
N ARG A 211 2.75 -8.37 9.33
CA ARG A 211 3.38 -9.46 8.59
C ARG A 211 2.34 -10.48 8.20
N THR A 212 2.51 -11.09 7.03
CA THR A 212 1.72 -12.26 6.65
C THR A 212 2.04 -13.46 7.56
N PRO A 213 1.24 -14.53 7.53
CA PRO A 213 1.57 -15.78 8.24
C PRO A 213 2.95 -16.35 7.92
N ALA A 214 3.44 -16.21 6.68
CA ALA A 214 4.81 -16.61 6.30
C ALA A 214 5.89 -15.60 6.70
N GLY A 215 5.52 -14.47 7.33
CA GLY A 215 6.46 -13.47 7.83
C GLY A 215 6.81 -12.36 6.86
N ILE A 216 6.18 -12.29 5.69
CA ILE A 216 6.39 -11.23 4.69
C ILE A 216 5.91 -9.89 5.28
N PRO A 217 6.74 -8.82 5.25
CA PRO A 217 6.34 -7.53 5.77
C PRO A 217 5.16 -6.93 5.01
N VAL A 218 4.17 -6.40 5.73
CA VAL A 218 3.02 -5.67 5.20
C VAL A 218 3.03 -4.25 5.73
N ARG A 219 2.66 -3.29 4.89
CA ARG A 219 2.54 -1.87 5.21
C ARG A 219 1.17 -1.35 4.79
N ASN A 220 0.42 -0.86 5.75
CA ASN A 220 -0.75 -0.04 5.51
C ASN A 220 -0.26 1.40 5.24
N VAL A 221 -0.40 1.83 4.00
CA VAL A 221 0.04 3.15 3.54
C VAL A 221 -1.12 4.11 3.30
N ALA A 222 -2.29 3.82 3.89
CA ALA A 222 -3.41 4.75 3.89
C ALA A 222 -2.96 6.11 4.42
N GLN A 223 -3.25 7.17 3.68
CA GLN A 223 -2.81 8.53 4.05
C GLN A 223 -3.21 8.93 5.49
N PRO A 224 -4.42 8.59 5.99
CA PRO A 224 -4.79 8.84 7.38
C PRO A 224 -3.90 8.12 8.42
N VAL A 225 -3.34 6.95 8.06
CA VAL A 225 -2.44 6.17 8.94
C VAL A 225 -1.03 6.73 8.93
N ILE A 226 -0.47 6.96 7.75
CA ILE A 226 0.92 7.44 7.63
C ILE A 226 1.06 8.94 7.90
N ARG A 227 -0.02 9.73 7.74
CA ARG A 227 -0.10 11.18 8.02
C ARG A 227 0.93 12.03 7.28
N HIS A 228 1.39 11.57 6.14
CA HIS A 228 2.33 12.21 5.24
C HIS A 228 1.84 12.08 3.81
N ALA A 229 2.39 12.87 2.89
CA ALA A 229 2.10 12.76 1.46
C ALA A 229 2.47 11.36 0.93
N TYR A 230 3.51 10.74 1.46
CA TYR A 230 3.94 9.36 1.25
C TYR A 230 4.95 8.97 2.33
N ASN A 231 5.12 7.67 2.58
CA ASN A 231 6.27 7.13 3.32
C ASN A 231 7.27 6.50 2.35
N VAL A 232 8.55 6.45 2.74
CA VAL A 232 9.62 5.82 1.94
C VAL A 232 10.08 4.54 2.62
N TYR A 233 10.12 3.46 1.86
CA TYR A 233 10.55 2.13 2.26
C TYR A 233 11.74 1.70 1.42
N THR A 234 12.62 0.86 1.97
CA THR A 234 13.85 0.46 1.30
C THR A 234 13.91 -1.05 1.11
N LEU A 235 14.21 -1.49 -0.12
CA LEU A 235 14.51 -2.87 -0.46
C LEU A 235 16.03 -3.06 -0.63
N GLY A 236 16.52 -4.24 -0.28
CA GLY A 236 17.93 -4.63 -0.50
C GLY A 236 18.92 -4.12 0.55
N THR A 237 18.44 -3.73 1.73
CA THR A 237 19.28 -3.65 2.94
C THR A 237 19.26 -5.00 3.63
N ALA A 238 20.44 -5.54 4.00
CA ALA A 238 20.48 -6.60 5.02
C ALA A 238 19.70 -6.11 6.26
N PRO A 239 19.02 -6.99 7.02
CA PRO A 239 18.28 -6.56 8.21
C PRO A 239 19.24 -5.78 9.09
N SER A 240 19.07 -4.46 9.16
CA SER A 240 19.85 -3.61 10.05
C SER A 240 19.56 -4.08 11.46
N ALA A 241 20.59 -4.54 12.17
CA ALA A 241 20.52 -4.68 13.61
C ALA A 241 19.99 -3.35 14.15
N VAL A 242 18.92 -3.41 14.92
CA VAL A 242 18.32 -2.23 15.56
C VAL A 242 19.38 -1.65 16.48
N VAL A 243 20.05 -0.59 16.05
CA VAL A 243 20.91 0.20 16.93
C VAL A 243 19.96 0.99 17.81
N HIS A 244 19.72 0.48 19.00
CA HIS A 244 19.07 1.27 20.05
C HIS A 244 20.02 2.44 20.37
N PRO A 245 19.55 3.71 20.37
CA PRO A 245 20.35 4.80 20.89
C PRO A 245 20.69 4.46 22.35
N SER A 246 21.97 4.42 22.67
CA SER A 246 22.46 4.26 24.04
C SER A 246 21.83 5.34 24.90
N LYS A 247 21.13 4.94 25.98
CA LYS A 247 20.67 5.86 27.01
C LYS A 247 21.93 6.50 27.61
N GLU A 248 22.18 7.74 27.29
CA GLU A 248 23.13 8.54 28.07
C GLU A 248 22.65 8.59 29.53
N ALA A 249 23.50 8.13 30.43
CA ALA A 249 23.26 8.24 31.86
C ALA A 249 23.26 9.72 32.26
N PRO A 250 22.33 10.18 33.13
CA PRO A 250 22.34 11.56 33.58
C PRO A 250 23.61 11.85 34.35
N ALA A 251 24.28 12.95 34.00
CA ALA A 251 25.47 13.44 34.65
C ALA A 251 25.21 13.67 36.18
N ALA A 252 26.03 13.01 37.00
CA ALA A 252 25.96 13.16 38.43
C ALA A 252 26.23 14.63 38.82
N LEU A 253 25.28 15.26 39.52
CA LEU A 253 25.48 16.54 40.20
C LEU A 253 26.58 16.34 41.27
N ARG A 254 27.71 16.98 41.05
CA ARG A 254 28.71 17.14 42.12
C ARG A 254 28.20 18.21 43.12
N THR A 255 27.79 17.74 44.29
CA THR A 255 27.57 18.60 45.43
C THR A 255 28.93 19.03 45.99
N GLY A 256 29.29 20.25 45.76
CA GLY A 256 30.43 20.86 46.44
C GLY A 256 30.09 21.21 47.90
N THR A 257 30.70 20.51 48.81
CA THR A 257 30.75 20.94 50.22
C THR A 257 31.83 22.00 50.37
N GLY A 258 31.43 23.25 50.49
CA GLY A 258 32.28 24.34 50.93
C GLY A 258 32.28 24.38 52.47
N SER A 259 33.41 24.05 53.05
CA SER A 259 33.74 24.34 54.46
C SER A 259 34.30 25.74 54.50
N SER A 260 33.81 26.53 55.40
CA SER A 260 34.54 27.73 55.89
C SER A 260 34.30 27.89 57.38
N ALA A 261 35.37 28.10 58.02
CA ALA A 261 35.61 28.37 59.42
C ALA A 261 34.77 29.54 59.97
#